data_8b9cb0d44cd5ab5cbbbe86180159ad96
#
_entry.id   8b9cb0d44cd5ab5cbbbe86180159ad96
#
_cell.length_a   1.000
_cell.length_b   1.000
_cell.length_c   1.000
_cell.angle_alpha   90.00
_cell.angle_beta   90.00
_cell.angle_gamma   90.00
#
_symmetry.space_group_name_H-M   'P 1'
#
loop_
_entity.id
_entity.type
_entity.pdbx_description
1 polymer ?
#
loop_
_entity_poly.entity_id
_entity_poly.type
_entity_poly.pdbx_seq_one_letter_code
_entity_poly.pdbx_strand_id
1 'polypeptide(L)'
;MGTKGFTFEGPFYLDRWGNITGWDEQKEAQAEKLVEREMGRLRESFRRASEAGYRKFIMFLHYPPTNILEETSPFTEIAEEYGVSAVVYSHCHGARRFGDSIRGTFHGIRYLLVSGDYLDFKPELVVP
;
A
#
# COMPACT_ATOMS: atom_id res chain seq x y z
N MET A 1 8.53 -1.93 -9.39
CA MET A 1 7.42 -1.15 -9.94
C MET A 1 6.90 -0.21 -8.88
N GLY A 2 6.43 0.96 -9.22
CA GLY A 2 6.05 1.90 -8.19
C GLY A 2 5.00 2.93 -8.59
N THR A 3 4.27 3.37 -7.62
CA THR A 3 3.43 4.55 -7.62
C THR A 3 3.40 5.10 -6.19
N LYS A 4 2.94 6.34 -6.00
CA LYS A 4 2.73 6.81 -4.63
C LYS A 4 1.58 6.07 -3.94
N GLY A 5 0.69 5.43 -4.69
CA GLY A 5 -0.53 4.83 -4.18
C GLY A 5 -1.56 5.88 -3.78
N PHE A 6 -2.47 5.50 -2.93
CA PHE A 6 -3.46 6.39 -2.35
C PHE A 6 -3.55 6.15 -0.84
N THR A 7 -3.78 7.22 -0.07
CA THR A 7 -3.92 7.08 1.38
C THR A 7 -5.24 6.38 1.72
N PHE A 8 -5.15 5.19 2.28
CA PHE A 8 -6.28 4.40 2.72
C PHE A 8 -6.70 4.72 4.16
N GLU A 9 -6.59 5.99 4.54
CA GLU A 9 -7.18 6.43 5.81
C GLU A 9 -8.70 6.24 5.82
N GLY A 10 -9.27 6.02 4.61
CA GLY A 10 -10.67 5.72 4.42
C GLY A 10 -11.55 6.97 4.36
N PRO A 11 -12.83 6.82 3.94
CA PRO A 11 -13.80 7.91 3.93
C PRO A 11 -14.47 8.12 5.30
N PHE A 12 -13.78 7.76 6.37
CA PHE A 12 -14.29 7.80 7.73
C PHE A 12 -13.43 8.70 8.61
N TYR A 13 -14.02 9.18 9.71
CA TYR A 13 -13.34 9.95 10.73
C TYR A 13 -13.07 9.08 11.94
N LEU A 14 -11.89 9.25 12.55
CA LEU A 14 -11.50 8.54 13.75
C LEU A 14 -11.42 9.51 14.94
N ASP A 15 -11.83 9.04 16.13
CA ASP A 15 -11.54 9.74 17.37
C ASP A 15 -10.09 9.46 17.81
N ARG A 16 -9.67 10.06 18.93
CA ARG A 16 -8.33 9.90 19.49
C ARG A 16 -8.00 8.48 19.95
N TRP A 17 -9.02 7.62 20.07
CA TRP A 17 -8.86 6.20 20.43
C TRP A 17 -8.94 5.25 19.24
N GLY A 18 -9.09 5.79 18.03
CA GLY A 18 -9.18 5.00 16.82
C GLY A 18 -10.56 4.46 16.50
N ASN A 19 -11.62 4.93 17.17
CA ASN A 19 -12.99 4.54 16.87
C ASN A 19 -13.55 5.36 15.72
N ILE A 20 -14.34 4.73 14.85
CA ILE A 20 -15.00 5.40 13.72
C ILE A 20 -16.14 6.27 14.26
N THR A 21 -16.07 7.58 13.99
CA THR A 21 -17.06 8.56 14.45
C THR A 21 -17.94 9.12 13.34
N GLY A 22 -17.63 8.85 12.08
CA GLY A 22 -18.41 9.33 10.95
C GLY A 22 -17.91 8.81 9.63
N TRP A 23 -18.70 9.02 8.58
CA TRP A 23 -18.44 8.59 7.19
C TRP A 23 -18.73 9.73 6.23
N ASP A 24 -17.90 9.87 5.18
CA ASP A 24 -18.02 10.93 4.16
C ASP A 24 -18.12 10.30 2.76
N GLU A 25 -19.34 10.30 2.20
CA GLU A 25 -19.60 9.72 0.87
C GLU A 25 -18.91 10.47 -0.27
N GLN A 26 -18.72 11.79 -0.15
CA GLN A 26 -18.00 12.58 -1.16
C GLN A 26 -16.52 12.22 -1.16
N LYS A 27 -15.95 12.03 0.02
CA LYS A 27 -14.57 11.59 0.19
C LYS A 27 -14.36 10.18 -0.38
N GLU A 28 -15.34 9.30 -0.19
CA GLU A 28 -15.36 7.96 -0.78
C GLU A 28 -15.34 8.00 -2.32
N ALA A 29 -16.21 8.81 -2.94
CA ALA A 29 -16.27 8.95 -4.38
C ALA A 29 -14.99 9.53 -4.98
N GLN A 30 -14.37 10.51 -4.30
CA GLN A 30 -13.08 11.06 -4.70
C GLN A 30 -11.96 10.02 -4.57
N ALA A 31 -11.98 9.23 -3.49
CA ALA A 31 -11.01 8.17 -3.26
C ALA A 31 -11.02 7.12 -4.37
N GLU A 32 -12.20 6.70 -4.83
CA GLU A 32 -12.35 5.74 -5.94
C GLU A 32 -11.66 6.23 -7.21
N LYS A 33 -11.87 7.50 -7.58
CA LYS A 33 -11.24 8.11 -8.76
C LYS A 33 -9.72 8.17 -8.64
N LEU A 34 -9.22 8.52 -7.46
CA LEU A 34 -7.78 8.62 -7.20
C LEU A 34 -7.13 7.24 -7.20
N VAL A 35 -7.79 6.25 -6.64
CA VAL A 35 -7.32 4.85 -6.67
C VAL A 35 -7.26 4.35 -8.11
N GLU A 36 -8.29 4.56 -8.93
CA GLU A 36 -8.28 4.18 -10.35
C GLU A 36 -7.11 4.80 -11.10
N ARG A 37 -6.84 6.08 -10.85
CA ARG A 37 -5.70 6.78 -11.46
C ARG A 37 -4.36 6.15 -11.07
N GLU A 38 -4.17 5.89 -9.80
CA GLU A 38 -2.92 5.29 -9.31
C GLU A 38 -2.78 3.84 -9.78
N MET A 39 -3.89 3.10 -9.85
CA MET A 39 -3.90 1.74 -10.42
C MET A 39 -3.51 1.75 -11.91
N GLY A 40 -4.01 2.71 -12.69
CA GLY A 40 -3.63 2.87 -14.09
C GLY A 40 -2.13 3.12 -14.26
N ARG A 41 -1.54 3.97 -13.42
CA ARG A 41 -0.09 4.23 -13.40
C ARG A 41 0.71 2.98 -13.05
N LEU A 42 0.25 2.25 -12.06
CA LEU A 42 0.91 1.03 -11.61
C LEU A 42 0.85 -0.07 -12.68
N ARG A 43 -0.31 -0.28 -13.31
CA ARG A 43 -0.47 -1.22 -14.42
C ARG A 43 0.44 -0.88 -15.60
N GLU A 44 0.53 0.40 -15.94
CA GLU A 44 1.45 0.86 -16.99
C GLU A 44 2.90 0.58 -16.63
N SER A 45 3.29 0.78 -15.37
CA SER A 45 4.62 0.45 -14.89
C SER A 45 4.93 -1.05 -15.03
N PHE A 46 4.00 -1.92 -14.68
CA PHE A 46 4.14 -3.36 -14.86
C PHE A 46 4.18 -3.77 -16.34
N ARG A 47 3.32 -3.17 -17.16
CA ARG A 47 3.27 -3.43 -18.60
C ARG A 47 4.62 -3.14 -19.26
N ARG A 48 5.18 -1.96 -19.00
CA ARG A 48 6.48 -1.56 -19.56
C ARG A 48 7.60 -2.49 -19.10
N ALA A 49 7.61 -2.86 -17.84
CA ALA A 49 8.61 -3.78 -17.32
C ALA A 49 8.49 -5.17 -17.94
N SER A 50 7.28 -5.68 -18.11
CA SER A 50 7.03 -6.96 -18.76
C SER A 50 7.46 -6.96 -20.23
N GLU A 51 7.17 -5.87 -20.96
CA GLU A 51 7.62 -5.70 -22.35
C GLU A 51 9.14 -5.61 -22.46
N ALA A 52 9.79 -5.04 -21.47
CA ALA A 52 11.27 -5.00 -21.41
C ALA A 52 11.90 -6.35 -21.02
N GLY A 53 11.10 -7.37 -20.75
CA GLY A 53 11.57 -8.73 -20.46
C GLY A 53 11.77 -9.07 -18.98
N TYR A 54 11.47 -8.15 -18.07
CA TYR A 54 11.53 -8.43 -16.64
C TYR A 54 10.41 -9.38 -16.21
N ARG A 55 10.73 -10.31 -15.29
CA ARG A 55 9.79 -11.33 -14.80
C ARG A 55 9.64 -11.35 -13.29
N LYS A 56 10.57 -10.74 -12.56
CA LYS A 56 10.55 -10.64 -11.11
C LYS A 56 10.28 -9.20 -10.72
N PHE A 57 9.28 -9.00 -9.87
CA PHE A 57 8.82 -7.67 -9.52
C PHE A 57 8.80 -7.44 -8.01
N ILE A 58 9.13 -6.23 -7.61
CA ILE A 58 8.89 -5.67 -6.29
C ILE A 58 8.04 -4.43 -6.50
N MET A 59 7.02 -4.25 -5.67
CA MET A 59 6.14 -3.08 -5.73
C MET A 59 6.49 -2.10 -4.62
N PHE A 60 6.65 -0.82 -4.97
CA PHE A 60 6.92 0.26 -4.03
C PHE A 60 5.75 1.23 -3.99
N LEU A 61 5.26 1.52 -2.81
CA LEU A 61 4.20 2.50 -2.57
C LEU A 61 4.68 3.49 -1.51
N HIS A 62 4.28 4.75 -1.61
CA HIS A 62 4.42 5.66 -0.48
C HIS A 62 3.34 5.39 0.56
N TYR A 63 2.08 5.40 0.13
CA TYR A 63 0.94 5.12 1.01
C TYR A 63 0.75 3.62 1.23
N PRO A 64 0.21 3.23 2.40
CA PRO A 64 -0.03 1.82 2.68
C PRO A 64 -1.03 1.20 1.70
N PRO A 65 -0.87 -0.09 1.38
CA PRO A 65 -1.76 -0.78 0.42
C PRO A 65 -3.17 -1.05 0.95
N THR A 66 -3.35 -1.08 2.27
CA THR A 66 -4.63 -1.37 2.94
C THR A 66 -4.88 -0.37 4.06
N ASN A 67 -6.04 -0.47 4.71
CA ASN A 67 -6.41 0.37 5.86
C ASN A 67 -6.73 -0.49 7.09
N ILE A 68 -7.16 0.16 8.17
CA ILE A 68 -7.48 -0.51 9.44
C ILE A 68 -8.71 -1.42 9.37
N LEU A 69 -9.56 -1.27 8.33
CA LEU A 69 -10.79 -2.04 8.17
C LEU A 69 -10.65 -3.23 7.24
N GLU A 70 -9.71 -3.16 6.28
CA GLU A 70 -9.62 -4.14 5.20
C GLU A 70 -8.17 -4.61 5.02
N GLU A 71 -7.98 -5.91 4.87
CA GLU A 71 -6.69 -6.52 4.58
C GLU A 71 -6.40 -6.66 3.09
N THR A 72 -7.37 -6.30 2.24
CA THR A 72 -7.26 -6.35 0.78
C THR A 72 -7.62 -5.01 0.15
N SER A 73 -7.09 -4.76 -1.02
CA SER A 73 -7.37 -3.56 -1.81
C SER A 73 -7.02 -3.82 -3.27
N PRO A 74 -7.35 -2.90 -4.21
CA PRO A 74 -6.85 -3.00 -5.57
C PRO A 74 -5.33 -3.13 -5.67
N PHE A 75 -4.58 -2.55 -4.72
CA PHE A 75 -3.11 -2.66 -4.69
C PHE A 75 -2.63 -4.06 -4.29
N THR A 76 -3.29 -4.73 -3.34
CA THR A 76 -2.97 -6.12 -3.01
C THR A 76 -3.37 -7.06 -4.15
N GLU A 77 -4.48 -6.79 -4.82
CA GLU A 77 -4.95 -7.58 -5.96
C GLU A 77 -3.96 -7.51 -7.14
N ILE A 78 -3.48 -6.32 -7.48
CA ILE A 78 -2.49 -6.19 -8.57
C ILE A 78 -1.16 -6.82 -8.20
N ALA A 79 -0.76 -6.76 -6.93
CA ALA A 79 0.44 -7.43 -6.45
C ALA A 79 0.36 -8.94 -6.66
N GLU A 80 -0.78 -9.54 -6.37
CA GLU A 80 -1.04 -10.96 -6.60
C GLU A 80 -1.10 -11.30 -8.10
N GLU A 81 -1.79 -10.46 -8.89
CA GLU A 81 -1.92 -10.62 -10.34
C GLU A 81 -0.57 -10.71 -11.05
N TYR A 82 0.39 -9.85 -10.68
CA TYR A 82 1.72 -9.84 -11.26
C TYR A 82 2.74 -10.69 -10.51
N GLY A 83 2.32 -11.34 -9.44
CA GLY A 83 3.18 -12.24 -8.67
C GLY A 83 4.41 -11.56 -8.08
N VAL A 84 4.25 -10.35 -7.53
CA VAL A 84 5.37 -9.65 -6.90
C VAL A 84 5.89 -10.42 -5.69
N SER A 85 7.18 -10.34 -5.44
CA SER A 85 7.79 -11.01 -4.28
C SER A 85 7.63 -10.21 -3.00
N ALA A 86 7.55 -8.88 -3.11
CA ALA A 86 7.38 -7.99 -1.98
C ALA A 86 6.62 -6.72 -2.38
N VAL A 87 5.87 -6.19 -1.43
CA VAL A 87 5.27 -4.85 -1.46
C VAL A 87 5.91 -4.04 -0.34
N VAL A 88 6.54 -2.94 -0.69
CA VAL A 88 7.25 -2.05 0.23
C VAL A 88 6.48 -0.74 0.31
N TYR A 89 6.11 -0.31 1.50
CA TYR A 89 5.38 0.92 1.69
C TYR A 89 5.88 1.71 2.91
N SER A 90 5.49 2.96 2.99
CA SER A 90 5.93 3.90 4.00
C SER A 90 4.73 4.65 4.62
N HIS A 91 4.83 5.96 4.79
CA HIS A 91 3.80 6.88 5.26
C HIS A 91 3.39 6.72 6.73
N CYS A 92 3.24 5.51 7.25
CA CYS A 92 2.81 5.26 8.63
C CYS A 92 3.92 5.62 9.62
N HIS A 93 3.78 6.75 10.28
CA HIS A 93 4.69 7.25 11.30
C HIS A 93 4.03 7.25 12.68
N GLY A 94 4.83 6.98 13.71
CA GLY A 94 4.36 6.85 15.08
C GLY A 94 3.82 5.45 15.38
N ALA A 95 4.10 4.94 16.59
CA ALA A 95 3.78 3.57 16.98
C ALA A 95 2.29 3.21 16.84
N ARG A 96 1.40 4.19 16.98
CA ARG A 96 -0.05 3.99 16.81
C ARG A 96 -0.45 3.64 15.38
N ARG A 97 0.36 4.07 14.38
CA ARG A 97 0.07 3.89 12.97
C ARG A 97 0.81 2.73 12.32
N PHE A 98 1.76 2.12 13.01
CA PHE A 98 2.53 1.01 12.44
C PHE A 98 1.66 -0.20 12.08
N GLY A 99 0.52 -0.36 12.72
CA GLY A 99 -0.44 -1.43 12.46
C GLY A 99 -1.60 -1.06 11.52
N ASP A 100 -1.59 0.13 10.91
CA ASP A 100 -2.70 0.61 10.07
C ASP A 100 -2.87 -0.17 8.76
N SER A 101 -1.86 -0.92 8.35
CA SER A 101 -1.90 -1.73 7.15
C SER A 101 -1.25 -3.10 7.40
N ILE A 102 -1.43 -4.01 6.44
CA ILE A 102 -0.89 -5.36 6.55
C ILE A 102 0.64 -5.35 6.55
N ARG A 103 1.22 -6.21 7.39
CA ARG A 103 2.67 -6.46 7.48
C ARG A 103 2.89 -7.96 7.60
N GLY A 104 3.97 -8.44 7.01
CA GLY A 104 4.28 -9.87 7.00
C GLY A 104 3.96 -10.51 5.66
N THR A 105 3.78 -11.82 5.65
CA THR A 105 3.54 -12.57 4.42
C THR A 105 2.06 -12.90 4.26
N PHE A 106 1.48 -12.47 3.15
CA PHE A 106 0.10 -12.73 2.76
C PHE A 106 0.07 -13.24 1.33
N HIS A 107 -0.53 -14.40 1.10
CA HIS A 107 -0.63 -15.02 -0.23
C HIS A 107 0.74 -15.15 -0.94
N GLY A 108 1.78 -15.44 -0.18
CA GLY A 108 3.14 -15.59 -0.69
C GLY A 108 3.90 -14.29 -0.96
N ILE A 109 3.32 -13.14 -0.66
CA ILE A 109 3.90 -11.81 -0.86
C ILE A 109 4.29 -11.21 0.50
N ARG A 110 5.51 -10.69 0.59
CA ARG A 110 5.98 -9.99 1.78
C ARG A 110 5.54 -8.53 1.75
N TYR A 111 4.84 -8.08 2.78
CA TYR A 111 4.43 -6.69 2.97
C TYR A 111 5.32 -6.04 4.03
N LEU A 112 6.06 -5.02 3.63
CA LEU A 112 7.11 -4.39 4.44
C LEU A 112 6.82 -2.90 4.64
N LEU A 113 6.61 -2.52 5.90
CA LEU A 113 6.59 -1.11 6.30
C LEU A 113 8.04 -0.65 6.48
N VAL A 114 8.42 0.43 5.79
CA VAL A 114 9.79 0.96 5.82
C VAL A 114 9.85 2.43 6.25
N SER A 115 8.87 2.89 7.00
CA SER A 115 8.93 4.23 7.62
C SER A 115 10.18 4.32 8.50
N GLY A 116 10.88 5.45 8.44
CA GLY A 116 12.16 5.59 9.13
C GLY A 116 12.10 5.32 10.64
N ASP A 117 11.06 5.82 11.30
CA ASP A 117 10.83 5.59 12.72
C ASP A 117 10.49 4.13 13.05
N TYR A 118 9.75 3.43 12.17
CA TYR A 118 9.46 2.00 12.33
C TYR A 118 10.73 1.14 12.26
N LEU A 119 11.66 1.50 11.37
CA LEU A 119 12.94 0.81 11.19
C LEU A 119 14.04 1.30 12.15
N ASP A 120 13.72 2.19 13.08
CA ASP A 120 14.72 2.83 13.95
C ASP A 120 15.85 3.49 13.15
N PHE A 121 15.48 4.11 12.02
CA PHE A 121 16.37 4.80 11.07
C PHE A 121 17.52 3.92 10.52
N LYS A 122 17.30 2.61 10.45
CA LYS A 122 18.24 1.64 9.87
C LYS A 122 17.73 1.15 8.52
N PRO A 123 18.60 0.92 7.53
CA PRO A 123 18.18 0.33 6.27
C PRO A 123 17.63 -1.08 6.44
N GLU A 124 16.61 -1.41 5.66
CA GLU A 124 16.01 -2.74 5.62
C GLU A 124 16.37 -3.45 4.32
N LEU A 125 16.86 -4.68 4.44
CA LEU A 125 17.15 -5.51 3.26
C LEU A 125 15.84 -6.11 2.74
N VAL A 126 15.43 -5.70 1.54
CA VAL A 126 14.19 -6.17 0.90
C VAL A 126 14.43 -7.48 0.12
N VAL A 127 15.53 -7.56 -0.60
CA VAL A 127 15.94 -8.76 -1.33
C VAL A 127 17.40 -9.10 -1.00
N PRO A 128 17.73 -10.39 -0.93
CA PRO A 128 19.12 -10.81 -0.70
C PRO A 128 20.05 -10.48 -1.87
#